data_68b84e73f541f05937bcfb52640edb12
#
_entry.id   68b84e73f541f05937bcfb52640edb12
#
_cell.length_a   1.000
_cell.length_b   1.000
_cell.length_c   1.000
_cell.angle_alpha   90.00
_cell.angle_beta   90.00
_cell.angle_gamma   90.00
#
_symmetry.space_group_name_H-M   'P 1'
#
loop_
_entity.id
_entity.type
_entity.pdbx_description
1 polymer ?
#
loop_
_entity_poly.entity_id
_entity_poly.type
_entity_poly.pdbx_seq_one_letter_code
_entity_poly.pdbx_strand_id
1 'polypeptide(L)'
;GYHRAAGEPHAEIECLADARAKGIDPRGATMAVTLEPCNHHGKTPPCSEALIEAGIARVVFGLRDPNPLAAGGLERLRQAGIDVTGPVLEQECRDLIADFLVWQTEQRPYVILKLASTLDGRISTRNRQRQQISNAASHHNVHLLRAGIGHCGGAVLIGGGTFRADNPALTARTVPTDRQPLACILTSRLPQPTADFQLLRDRPQDTIFFVSPAACASTVAHALGEKGVRVFSVGPGINGRPDFPALFKLLRQDLGCPYILCEGGGK
;
A
#
# COMPACT_ATOMS: atom_id res chain seq x y z
N GLY A 1 -9.60 -7.92 18.10
CA GLY A 1 -9.83 -6.63 17.43
C GLY A 1 -8.78 -6.37 16.37
N TYR A 2 -9.10 -5.51 15.41
CA TYR A 2 -8.15 -4.99 14.42
C TYR A 2 -8.57 -3.56 14.01
N HIS A 3 -7.59 -2.73 13.65
CA HIS A 3 -7.85 -1.37 13.16
C HIS A 3 -8.38 -1.42 11.72
N ARG A 4 -9.58 -0.91 11.48
CA ARG A 4 -10.27 -1.04 10.18
C ARG A 4 -9.88 0.04 9.18
N ALA A 5 -9.80 1.28 9.65
CA ALA A 5 -9.47 2.44 8.82
C ALA A 5 -8.96 3.62 9.66
N ALA A 6 -8.23 4.53 9.04
CA ALA A 6 -7.70 5.72 9.71
C ALA A 6 -8.80 6.59 10.31
N GLY A 7 -8.80 6.74 11.63
CA GLY A 7 -9.79 7.48 12.42
C GLY A 7 -10.85 6.60 13.07
N GLU A 8 -10.89 5.32 12.73
CA GLU A 8 -11.70 4.32 13.42
C GLU A 8 -10.99 3.84 14.71
N PRO A 9 -11.68 3.13 15.61
CA PRO A 9 -11.07 2.58 16.83
C PRO A 9 -9.89 1.68 16.53
N HIS A 10 -8.85 1.76 17.37
CA HIS A 10 -7.70 0.85 17.31
C HIS A 10 -8.09 -0.56 17.77
N ALA A 11 -7.23 -1.53 17.48
CA ALA A 11 -7.46 -2.95 17.75
C ALA A 11 -7.78 -3.24 19.22
N GLU A 12 -7.13 -2.52 20.14
CA GLU A 12 -7.35 -2.63 21.59
C GLU A 12 -8.77 -2.21 21.97
N ILE A 13 -9.24 -1.09 21.40
CA ILE A 13 -10.59 -0.56 21.67
C ILE A 13 -11.65 -1.49 21.12
N GLU A 14 -11.45 -2.00 19.89
CA GLU A 14 -12.35 -3.01 19.28
C GLU A 14 -12.37 -4.30 20.13
N CYS A 15 -11.23 -4.73 20.67
CA CYS A 15 -11.16 -5.90 21.54
C CYS A 15 -11.94 -5.69 22.85
N LEU A 16 -11.79 -4.53 23.50
CA LEU A 16 -12.53 -4.19 24.70
C LEU A 16 -14.05 -4.07 24.44
N ALA A 17 -14.42 -3.52 23.28
CA ALA A 17 -15.82 -3.42 22.87
C ALA A 17 -16.46 -4.81 22.63
N ASP A 18 -15.72 -5.71 21.97
CA ASP A 18 -16.16 -7.10 21.75
C ASP A 18 -16.32 -7.88 23.07
N ALA A 19 -15.38 -7.70 24.01
CA ALA A 19 -15.47 -8.30 25.34
C ALA A 19 -16.74 -7.83 26.08
N ARG A 20 -17.02 -6.52 26.08
CA ARG A 20 -18.24 -5.94 26.67
C ARG A 20 -19.51 -6.49 26.02
N ALA A 21 -19.55 -6.56 24.70
CA ALA A 21 -20.69 -7.09 23.95
C ALA A 21 -20.98 -8.56 24.29
N LYS A 22 -19.95 -9.32 24.68
CA LYS A 22 -20.04 -10.73 25.09
C LYS A 22 -20.26 -10.89 26.62
N GLY A 23 -20.40 -9.80 27.37
CA GLY A 23 -20.55 -9.83 28.83
C GLY A 23 -19.27 -10.27 29.56
N ILE A 24 -18.09 -10.15 28.94
CA ILE A 24 -16.81 -10.50 29.54
C ILE A 24 -16.23 -9.27 30.23
N ASP A 25 -15.95 -9.38 31.54
CA ASP A 25 -15.25 -8.33 32.27
C ASP A 25 -13.73 -8.42 31.95
N PRO A 26 -13.11 -7.38 31.39
CA PRO A 26 -11.69 -7.40 31.06
C PRO A 26 -10.79 -7.16 32.27
N ARG A 27 -11.31 -6.85 33.46
CA ARG A 27 -10.50 -6.59 34.66
C ARG A 27 -9.66 -7.81 35.06
N GLY A 28 -8.38 -7.56 35.33
CA GLY A 28 -7.43 -8.60 35.65
C GLY A 28 -6.98 -9.46 34.46
N ALA A 29 -7.48 -9.21 33.26
CA ALA A 29 -7.11 -9.96 32.06
C ALA A 29 -5.73 -9.59 31.52
N THR A 30 -5.21 -10.44 30.63
CA THR A 30 -4.04 -10.17 29.81
C THR A 30 -4.48 -9.72 28.39
N MET A 31 -3.96 -8.59 27.94
CA MET A 31 -4.11 -8.11 26.55
C MET A 31 -2.85 -8.43 25.75
N ALA A 32 -2.99 -9.13 24.63
CA ALA A 32 -1.91 -9.34 23.66
C ALA A 32 -2.12 -8.41 22.46
N VAL A 33 -1.08 -7.67 22.08
CA VAL A 33 -1.12 -6.69 20.96
C VAL A 33 0.09 -6.83 20.06
N THR A 34 -0.10 -6.65 18.76
CA THR A 34 1.00 -6.70 17.79
C THR A 34 1.91 -5.48 17.86
N LEU A 35 1.35 -4.33 18.18
CA LEU A 35 2.05 -3.04 18.26
C LEU A 35 1.84 -2.42 19.65
N GLU A 36 2.80 -1.65 20.13
CA GLU A 36 2.70 -0.84 21.34
C GLU A 36 1.40 -0.02 21.37
N PRO A 37 0.57 -0.10 22.44
CA PRO A 37 -0.61 0.75 22.57
C PRO A 37 -0.25 2.22 22.55
N CYS A 38 -0.91 3.00 21.72
CA CYS A 38 -0.61 4.43 21.55
C CYS A 38 -0.83 5.24 22.83
N ASN A 39 -0.04 6.32 23.01
CA ASN A 39 -0.11 7.22 24.15
C ASN A 39 -0.31 8.69 23.75
N HIS A 40 -0.95 8.95 22.63
CA HIS A 40 -1.25 10.31 22.19
C HIS A 40 -2.74 10.51 21.94
N HIS A 41 -3.23 11.72 22.14
CA HIS A 41 -4.55 12.13 21.70
C HIS A 41 -4.48 12.50 20.23
N GLY A 42 -4.97 11.59 19.38
CA GLY A 42 -5.13 11.82 17.94
C GLY A 42 -6.60 12.09 17.59
N LYS A 43 -7.10 11.38 16.59
CA LYS A 43 -8.54 11.33 16.28
C LYS A 43 -9.34 10.55 17.32
N THR A 44 -8.67 9.69 18.07
CA THR A 44 -9.21 8.86 19.15
C THR A 44 -8.40 9.09 20.43
N PRO A 45 -8.96 8.83 21.63
CA PRO A 45 -8.20 8.82 22.88
C PRO A 45 -7.08 7.75 22.86
N PRO A 46 -6.04 7.91 23.71
CA PRO A 46 -4.95 6.94 23.81
C PRO A 46 -5.43 5.54 24.19
N CYS A 47 -4.93 4.51 23.52
CA CYS A 47 -5.23 3.12 23.88
C CYS A 47 -4.67 2.77 25.25
N SER A 48 -3.52 3.31 25.65
CA SER A 48 -2.94 3.13 26.99
C SER A 48 -3.92 3.52 28.11
N GLU A 49 -4.60 4.66 27.99
CA GLU A 49 -5.59 5.08 28.99
C GLU A 49 -6.81 4.16 29.00
N ALA A 50 -7.31 3.74 27.84
CA ALA A 50 -8.44 2.83 27.77
C ALA A 50 -8.15 1.46 28.40
N LEU A 51 -6.92 0.96 28.28
CA LEU A 51 -6.48 -0.29 28.94
C LEU A 51 -6.39 -0.12 30.45
N ILE A 52 -5.91 1.04 30.94
CA ILE A 52 -5.87 1.36 32.37
C ILE A 52 -7.30 1.43 32.95
N GLU A 53 -8.20 2.16 32.30
CA GLU A 53 -9.59 2.30 32.71
C GLU A 53 -10.34 0.94 32.70
N ALA A 54 -10.03 0.07 31.75
CA ALA A 54 -10.59 -1.26 31.66
C ALA A 54 -10.04 -2.22 32.74
N GLY A 55 -9.02 -1.81 33.50
CA GLY A 55 -8.43 -2.62 34.58
C GLY A 55 -7.65 -3.84 34.08
N ILE A 56 -7.05 -3.75 32.88
CA ILE A 56 -6.17 -4.81 32.36
C ILE A 56 -4.98 -4.99 33.33
N ALA A 57 -4.65 -6.24 33.70
CA ALA A 57 -3.56 -6.53 34.63
C ALA A 57 -2.20 -6.70 33.91
N ARG A 58 -2.22 -7.16 32.67
CA ARG A 58 -1.00 -7.44 31.90
C ARG A 58 -1.16 -7.09 30.43
N VAL A 59 -0.11 -6.51 29.83
CA VAL A 59 0.00 -6.29 28.37
C VAL A 59 1.21 -7.03 27.83
N VAL A 60 1.01 -7.87 26.82
CA VAL A 60 2.06 -8.54 26.05
C VAL A 60 2.10 -7.87 24.67
N PHE A 61 3.22 -7.27 24.30
CA PHE A 61 3.36 -6.57 23.02
C PHE A 61 4.36 -7.25 22.09
N GLY A 62 4.09 -7.17 20.78
CA GLY A 62 4.97 -7.72 19.75
C GLY A 62 6.06 -6.75 19.31
N LEU A 63 5.73 -5.48 19.12
CA LEU A 63 6.64 -4.46 18.58
C LEU A 63 6.42 -3.12 19.26
N ARG A 64 7.50 -2.35 19.47
CA ARG A 64 7.40 -0.94 19.85
C ARG A 64 6.91 -0.09 18.67
N ASP A 65 6.12 0.95 18.95
CA ASP A 65 5.69 1.87 17.91
C ASP A 65 6.88 2.71 17.41
N PRO A 66 7.21 2.65 16.10
CA PRO A 66 8.28 3.46 15.53
C PRO A 66 7.91 4.94 15.39
N ASN A 67 6.63 5.29 15.54
CA ASN A 67 6.18 6.67 15.48
C ASN A 67 6.39 7.36 16.83
N PRO A 68 7.34 8.29 16.95
CA PRO A 68 7.64 8.93 18.25
C PRO A 68 6.47 9.75 18.82
N LEU A 69 5.50 10.14 17.99
CA LEU A 69 4.30 10.85 18.44
C LEU A 69 3.29 9.92 19.12
N ALA A 70 3.28 8.63 18.73
CA ALA A 70 2.34 7.64 19.25
C ALA A 70 2.95 6.77 20.38
N ALA A 71 4.27 6.66 20.42
CA ALA A 71 5.02 5.88 21.39
C ALA A 71 4.82 6.34 22.84
N GLY A 72 5.29 5.55 23.79
CA GLY A 72 5.25 5.85 25.23
C GLY A 72 4.10 5.17 25.97
N GLY A 73 3.28 4.37 25.28
CA GLY A 73 2.18 3.64 25.91
C GLY A 73 2.64 2.58 26.88
N LEU A 74 3.73 1.88 26.57
CA LEU A 74 4.28 0.86 27.46
C LEU A 74 4.79 1.46 28.78
N GLU A 75 5.42 2.62 28.73
CA GLU A 75 5.90 3.36 29.91
C GLU A 75 4.70 3.85 30.74
N ARG A 76 3.67 4.37 30.08
CA ARG A 76 2.43 4.81 30.74
C ARG A 76 1.70 3.66 31.43
N LEU A 77 1.61 2.49 30.79
CA LEU A 77 1.01 1.29 31.38
C LEU A 77 1.79 0.80 32.62
N ARG A 78 3.13 0.77 32.57
CA ARG A 78 3.98 0.43 33.73
C ARG A 78 3.80 1.39 34.90
N GLN A 79 3.71 2.71 34.62
CA GLN A 79 3.43 3.72 35.65
C GLN A 79 2.08 3.52 36.35
N ALA A 80 1.11 2.95 35.62
CA ALA A 80 -0.21 2.59 36.16
C ALA A 80 -0.22 1.23 36.89
N GLY A 81 0.93 0.55 37.01
CA GLY A 81 1.03 -0.73 37.70
C GLY A 81 0.66 -1.96 36.85
N ILE A 82 0.51 -1.79 35.54
CA ILE A 82 0.23 -2.90 34.62
C ILE A 82 1.54 -3.63 34.30
N ASP A 83 1.52 -4.98 34.39
CA ASP A 83 2.66 -5.81 33.96
C ASP A 83 2.81 -5.74 32.43
N VAL A 84 4.00 -5.33 31.94
CA VAL A 84 4.27 -5.16 30.51
C VAL A 84 5.41 -6.06 30.08
N THR A 85 5.11 -7.04 29.24
CA THR A 85 6.05 -8.05 28.76
C THR A 85 6.23 -7.92 27.24
N GLY A 86 7.47 -8.00 26.75
CA GLY A 86 7.79 -8.01 25.31
C GLY A 86 9.13 -7.32 25.01
N PRO A 87 9.56 -7.30 23.72
CA PRO A 87 8.80 -7.79 22.56
C PRO A 87 8.68 -9.32 22.50
N VAL A 88 7.53 -9.82 22.06
CA VAL A 88 7.25 -11.25 21.85
C VAL A 88 6.84 -11.45 20.39
N LEU A 89 7.41 -12.44 19.69
CA LEU A 89 7.18 -12.70 18.26
C LEU A 89 7.40 -11.45 17.43
N GLU A 90 8.48 -10.72 17.68
CA GLU A 90 8.74 -9.40 17.07
C GLU A 90 8.76 -9.48 15.55
N GLN A 91 9.39 -10.50 14.95
CA GLN A 91 9.49 -10.64 13.51
C GLN A 91 8.13 -10.91 12.88
N GLU A 92 7.34 -11.80 13.46
CA GLU A 92 5.99 -12.12 12.99
C GLU A 92 5.07 -10.88 13.08
N CYS A 93 5.20 -10.10 14.14
CA CYS A 93 4.47 -8.84 14.29
C CYS A 93 4.92 -7.80 13.26
N ARG A 94 6.22 -7.71 12.94
CA ARG A 94 6.74 -6.86 11.86
C ARG A 94 6.16 -7.24 10.51
N ASP A 95 6.08 -8.55 10.22
CA ASP A 95 5.56 -9.04 8.95
C ASP A 95 4.06 -8.72 8.80
N LEU A 96 3.30 -8.80 9.89
CA LEU A 96 1.86 -8.48 9.91
C LEU A 96 1.54 -7.00 9.63
N ILE A 97 2.42 -6.07 10.04
CA ILE A 97 2.22 -4.62 9.90
C ILE A 97 3.31 -3.97 9.03
N ALA A 98 3.90 -4.75 8.11
CA ALA A 98 5.02 -4.30 7.29
C ALA A 98 4.71 -3.05 6.45
N ASP A 99 3.48 -2.92 5.97
CA ASP A 99 2.99 -1.75 5.24
C ASP A 99 2.95 -0.49 6.12
N PHE A 100 2.45 -0.61 7.35
CA PHE A 100 2.47 0.47 8.33
C PHE A 100 3.91 0.88 8.69
N LEU A 101 4.81 -0.09 8.92
CA LEU A 101 6.21 0.19 9.22
C LEU A 101 6.89 0.95 8.08
N VAL A 102 6.73 0.50 6.83
CA VAL A 102 7.25 1.20 5.66
C VAL A 102 6.70 2.62 5.57
N TRP A 103 5.40 2.79 5.83
CA TRP A 103 4.78 4.11 5.84
C TRP A 103 5.37 5.05 6.90
N GLN A 104 5.66 4.54 8.09
CA GLN A 104 6.18 5.34 9.20
C GLN A 104 7.68 5.64 9.09
N THR A 105 8.47 4.69 8.58
CA THR A 105 9.94 4.75 8.66
C THR A 105 10.62 5.05 7.33
N GLU A 106 9.93 4.92 6.19
CA GLU A 106 10.55 5.06 4.88
C GLU A 106 9.87 6.12 4.01
N GLN A 107 10.62 6.63 3.04
CA GLN A 107 10.15 7.66 2.08
C GLN A 107 9.56 7.05 0.81
N ARG A 108 8.99 5.85 0.91
CA ARG A 108 8.43 5.10 -0.22
C ARG A 108 7.05 4.51 0.11
N PRO A 109 6.23 4.17 -0.90
CA PRO A 109 5.04 3.36 -0.70
C PRO A 109 5.40 1.92 -0.34
N TYR A 110 4.45 1.19 0.23
CA TYR A 110 4.56 -0.27 0.32
C TYR A 110 4.37 -0.88 -1.07
N VAL A 111 5.32 -1.70 -1.51
CA VAL A 111 5.32 -2.28 -2.86
C VAL A 111 4.90 -3.74 -2.82
N ILE A 112 3.82 -4.06 -3.49
CA ILE A 112 3.35 -5.42 -3.70
C ILE A 112 3.76 -5.84 -5.11
N LEU A 113 4.65 -6.83 -5.23
CA LEU A 113 5.06 -7.39 -6.51
C LEU A 113 4.15 -8.57 -6.86
N LYS A 114 3.35 -8.43 -7.93
CA LYS A 114 2.49 -9.49 -8.45
C LYS A 114 3.03 -10.00 -9.78
N LEU A 115 3.34 -11.27 -9.83
CA LEU A 115 3.77 -11.95 -11.05
C LEU A 115 2.84 -13.13 -11.35
N ALA A 116 2.59 -13.39 -12.65
CA ALA A 116 2.03 -14.64 -13.11
C ALA A 116 3.16 -15.43 -13.79
N SER A 117 3.51 -16.60 -13.27
CA SER A 117 4.58 -17.41 -13.81
C SER A 117 4.16 -18.87 -13.96
N THR A 118 4.79 -19.57 -14.88
CA THR A 118 4.73 -21.03 -14.98
C THR A 118 5.54 -21.65 -13.83
N LEU A 119 5.43 -22.97 -13.66
CA LEU A 119 6.16 -23.70 -12.61
C LEU A 119 7.68 -23.57 -12.75
N ASP A 120 8.18 -23.43 -13.98
CA ASP A 120 9.60 -23.17 -14.28
C ASP A 120 9.97 -21.66 -14.32
N GLY A 121 9.12 -20.80 -13.74
CA GLY A 121 9.38 -19.39 -13.55
C GLY A 121 9.26 -18.52 -14.82
N ARG A 122 8.65 -19.01 -15.90
CA ARG A 122 8.44 -18.25 -17.13
C ARG A 122 7.19 -17.40 -17.02
N ILE A 123 7.26 -16.16 -17.50
CA ILE A 123 6.15 -15.18 -17.50
C ILE A 123 5.58 -14.92 -18.91
N SER A 124 6.25 -15.41 -19.94
CA SER A 124 5.79 -15.36 -21.33
C SER A 124 6.44 -16.47 -22.16
N THR A 125 5.89 -16.74 -23.33
CA THR A 125 6.50 -17.65 -24.33
C THR A 125 7.77 -17.03 -24.92
N ARG A 126 8.61 -17.90 -25.56
CA ARG A 126 9.83 -17.49 -26.29
C ARG A 126 9.52 -16.41 -27.35
N ASN A 127 8.39 -16.54 -28.01
CA ASN A 127 7.95 -15.61 -29.07
C ASN A 127 7.20 -14.39 -28.50
N ARG A 128 7.16 -14.22 -27.17
CA ARG A 128 6.46 -13.14 -26.47
C ARG A 128 4.96 -13.04 -26.80
N GLN A 129 4.37 -14.14 -27.25
CA GLN A 129 2.93 -14.21 -27.45
C GLN A 129 2.23 -14.26 -26.08
N ARG A 130 1.13 -13.53 -25.98
CA ARG A 130 0.28 -13.55 -24.78
C ARG A 130 -0.28 -14.97 -24.59
N GLN A 131 0.03 -15.57 -23.46
CA GLN A 131 -0.51 -16.85 -23.05
C GLN A 131 -1.14 -16.71 -21.67
N GLN A 132 -2.30 -17.29 -21.50
CA GLN A 132 -2.93 -17.34 -20.19
C GLN A 132 -2.22 -18.38 -19.32
N ILE A 133 -1.51 -17.91 -18.29
CA ILE A 133 -0.75 -18.76 -17.35
C ILE A 133 -1.62 -19.10 -16.14
N SER A 134 -2.49 -18.18 -15.72
CA SER A 134 -3.31 -18.30 -14.51
C SER A 134 -4.80 -18.47 -14.86
N ASN A 135 -5.54 -19.09 -13.94
CA ASN A 135 -6.97 -19.37 -14.09
C ASN A 135 -7.87 -18.16 -13.71
N ALA A 136 -9.19 -18.35 -13.84
CA ALA A 136 -10.18 -17.32 -13.52
C ALA A 136 -10.15 -16.89 -12.04
N ALA A 137 -9.89 -17.81 -11.09
CA ALA A 137 -9.80 -17.49 -9.68
C ALA A 137 -8.60 -16.58 -9.40
N SER A 138 -7.44 -16.86 -10.02
CA SER A 138 -6.26 -15.97 -9.92
C SER A 138 -6.53 -14.60 -10.50
N HIS A 139 -7.25 -14.51 -11.62
CA HIS A 139 -7.66 -13.23 -12.20
C HIS A 139 -8.60 -12.46 -11.28
N HIS A 140 -9.56 -13.15 -10.64
CA HIS A 140 -10.42 -12.52 -9.64
C HIS A 140 -9.62 -11.92 -8.47
N ASN A 141 -8.63 -12.67 -7.95
CA ASN A 141 -7.74 -12.18 -6.88
C ASN A 141 -6.94 -10.93 -7.30
N VAL A 142 -6.51 -10.83 -8.54
CA VAL A 142 -5.87 -9.60 -9.05
C VAL A 142 -6.84 -8.41 -8.99
N HIS A 143 -8.12 -8.62 -9.32
CA HIS A 143 -9.11 -7.56 -9.21
C HIS A 143 -9.43 -7.18 -7.77
N LEU A 144 -9.41 -8.12 -6.83
CA LEU A 144 -9.50 -7.85 -5.38
C LEU A 144 -8.31 -7.01 -4.91
N LEU A 145 -7.08 -7.37 -5.31
CA LEU A 145 -5.89 -6.57 -5.00
C LEU A 145 -6.00 -5.14 -5.54
N ARG A 146 -6.39 -4.98 -6.81
CA ARG A 146 -6.57 -3.65 -7.42
C ARG A 146 -7.66 -2.83 -6.72
N ALA A 147 -8.74 -3.47 -6.30
CA ALA A 147 -9.81 -2.80 -5.53
C ALA A 147 -9.29 -2.29 -4.18
N GLY A 148 -8.58 -3.14 -3.42
CA GLY A 148 -7.96 -2.73 -2.16
C GLY A 148 -6.94 -1.60 -2.34
N ILE A 149 -6.08 -1.69 -3.35
CA ILE A 149 -5.12 -0.63 -3.70
C ILE A 149 -5.85 0.68 -4.06
N GLY A 150 -6.90 0.62 -4.86
CA GLY A 150 -7.71 1.78 -5.23
C GLY A 150 -8.38 2.43 -4.02
N HIS A 151 -9.02 1.61 -3.18
CA HIS A 151 -9.66 2.05 -1.94
C HIS A 151 -8.68 2.84 -1.04
N CYS A 152 -7.46 2.35 -0.88
CA CYS A 152 -6.41 3.03 -0.11
C CYS A 152 -5.77 4.23 -0.85
N GLY A 153 -6.18 4.56 -2.06
CA GLY A 153 -5.58 5.66 -2.84
C GLY A 153 -4.22 5.33 -3.45
N GLY A 154 -3.90 4.06 -3.60
CA GLY A 154 -2.66 3.59 -4.22
C GLY A 154 -2.72 3.49 -5.74
N ALA A 155 -1.69 2.91 -6.34
CA ALA A 155 -1.50 2.83 -7.78
C ALA A 155 -1.11 1.42 -8.27
N VAL A 156 -1.46 1.12 -9.51
CA VAL A 156 -0.90 -0.03 -10.27
C VAL A 156 0.22 0.47 -11.14
N LEU A 157 1.41 -0.09 -11.00
CA LEU A 157 2.61 0.27 -11.77
C LEU A 157 2.96 -0.83 -12.77
N ILE A 158 3.08 -0.45 -14.04
CA ILE A 158 3.53 -1.33 -15.13
C ILE A 158 4.66 -0.69 -15.94
N GLY A 159 5.38 -1.51 -16.68
CA GLY A 159 6.34 -1.04 -17.68
C GLY A 159 5.69 -0.65 -19.01
N GLY A 160 6.32 0.25 -19.77
CA GLY A 160 5.87 0.68 -21.10
C GLY A 160 5.77 -0.47 -22.12
N GLY A 161 6.51 -1.56 -21.93
CA GLY A 161 6.37 -2.79 -22.73
C GLY A 161 4.99 -3.42 -22.55
N THR A 162 4.58 -3.66 -21.32
CA THR A 162 3.26 -4.19 -20.93
C THR A 162 2.13 -3.25 -21.40
N PHE A 163 2.31 -1.95 -21.17
CA PHE A 163 1.33 -0.95 -21.63
C PHE A 163 1.05 -1.06 -23.14
N ARG A 164 2.08 -1.13 -23.96
CA ARG A 164 1.91 -1.21 -25.44
C ARG A 164 1.44 -2.58 -25.93
N ALA A 165 1.87 -3.65 -25.29
CA ALA A 165 1.52 -5.01 -25.73
C ALA A 165 0.09 -5.41 -25.35
N ASP A 166 -0.34 -5.03 -24.15
CA ASP A 166 -1.59 -5.53 -23.56
C ASP A 166 -2.73 -4.51 -23.61
N ASN A 167 -2.43 -3.22 -23.86
CA ASN A 167 -3.41 -2.11 -23.81
C ASN A 167 -4.34 -2.23 -22.58
N PRO A 168 -3.79 -2.31 -21.35
CA PRO A 168 -4.57 -2.69 -20.18
C PRO A 168 -5.38 -1.51 -19.61
N ALA A 169 -6.57 -1.80 -19.07
CA ALA A 169 -7.37 -0.81 -18.34
C ALA A 169 -6.86 -0.53 -16.91
N LEU A 170 -6.11 -1.45 -16.30
CA LEU A 170 -5.58 -1.40 -14.93
C LEU A 170 -6.66 -1.12 -13.85
N THR A 171 -7.86 -1.57 -14.09
CA THR A 171 -9.02 -1.37 -13.20
C THR A 171 -9.38 -2.62 -12.42
N ALA A 172 -10.08 -2.44 -11.28
CA ALA A 172 -10.83 -3.48 -10.58
C ALA A 172 -12.24 -3.54 -11.16
N ARG A 173 -12.50 -4.40 -12.16
CA ARG A 173 -13.77 -4.45 -12.89
C ARG A 173 -14.67 -5.64 -12.55
N THR A 174 -14.13 -6.67 -11.89
CA THR A 174 -14.87 -7.89 -11.53
C THR A 174 -15.30 -7.93 -10.07
N VAL A 175 -15.00 -6.89 -9.33
CA VAL A 175 -15.34 -6.73 -7.91
C VAL A 175 -15.81 -5.29 -7.66
N PRO A 176 -16.73 -5.08 -6.73
CA PRO A 176 -17.14 -3.73 -6.32
C PRO A 176 -15.94 -2.93 -5.79
N THR A 177 -15.88 -1.66 -6.13
CA THR A 177 -14.91 -0.72 -5.57
C THR A 177 -15.48 0.69 -5.62
N ASP A 178 -15.24 1.46 -4.58
CA ASP A 178 -15.58 2.88 -4.46
C ASP A 178 -14.57 3.78 -5.21
N ARG A 179 -13.35 3.28 -5.38
CA ARG A 179 -12.27 4.01 -6.03
C ARG A 179 -11.36 3.08 -6.84
N GLN A 180 -11.03 3.51 -8.06
CA GLN A 180 -10.05 2.81 -8.90
C GLN A 180 -8.62 3.23 -8.53
N PRO A 181 -7.62 2.32 -8.64
CA PRO A 181 -6.23 2.69 -8.45
C PRO A 181 -5.75 3.62 -9.56
N LEU A 182 -4.76 4.46 -9.28
CA LEU A 182 -4.04 5.21 -10.31
C LEU A 182 -3.32 4.24 -11.26
N ALA A 183 -3.30 4.57 -12.54
CA ALA A 183 -2.59 3.81 -13.57
C ALA A 183 -1.22 4.44 -13.84
N CYS A 184 -0.16 3.82 -13.35
CA CYS A 184 1.22 4.31 -13.44
C CYS A 184 2.02 3.51 -14.46
N ILE A 185 2.63 4.20 -15.41
CA ILE A 185 3.41 3.59 -16.49
C ILE A 185 4.84 4.15 -16.48
N LEU A 186 5.82 3.30 -16.21
CA LEU A 186 7.24 3.64 -16.33
C LEU A 186 7.73 3.30 -17.74
N THR A 187 8.14 4.31 -18.51
CA THR A 187 8.51 4.11 -19.93
C THR A 187 9.55 5.10 -20.40
N SER A 188 10.38 4.70 -21.36
CA SER A 188 11.29 5.60 -22.09
C SER A 188 10.62 6.33 -23.25
N ARG A 189 9.40 5.91 -23.66
CA ARG A 189 8.70 6.45 -24.82
C ARG A 189 7.23 6.70 -24.51
N LEU A 190 6.79 7.94 -24.59
CA LEU A 190 5.39 8.32 -24.49
C LEU A 190 4.58 7.82 -25.72
N PRO A 191 3.31 7.45 -25.54
CA PRO A 191 2.41 7.23 -26.67
C PRO A 191 2.04 8.56 -27.33
N GLN A 192 1.67 8.52 -28.62
CA GLN A 192 1.07 9.69 -29.26
C GLN A 192 -0.28 9.99 -28.59
N PRO A 193 -0.65 11.26 -28.41
CA PRO A 193 -1.94 11.64 -27.80
C PRO A 193 -3.17 11.11 -28.55
N THR A 194 -3.02 10.82 -29.84
CA THR A 194 -4.06 10.27 -30.72
C THR A 194 -4.09 8.74 -30.74
N ALA A 195 -3.14 8.07 -30.06
CA ALA A 195 -3.09 6.62 -30.06
C ALA A 195 -4.27 6.00 -29.26
N ASP A 196 -4.85 4.94 -29.81
CA ASP A 196 -6.00 4.26 -29.18
C ASP A 196 -5.55 3.32 -28.05
N PHE A 197 -5.24 3.93 -26.91
CA PHE A 197 -5.01 3.20 -25.65
C PHE A 197 -6.19 3.42 -24.70
N GLN A 198 -6.67 2.33 -24.09
CA GLN A 198 -7.79 2.37 -23.13
C GLN A 198 -7.57 3.42 -22.04
N LEU A 199 -6.36 3.48 -21.46
CA LEU A 199 -6.05 4.44 -20.40
C LEU A 199 -6.16 5.90 -20.85
N LEU A 200 -5.76 6.22 -22.09
CA LEU A 200 -5.83 7.58 -22.61
C LEU A 200 -7.27 7.99 -22.97
N ARG A 201 -8.10 7.03 -23.38
CA ARG A 201 -9.50 7.26 -23.75
C ARG A 201 -10.42 7.30 -22.53
N ASP A 202 -10.29 6.31 -21.63
CA ASP A 202 -11.29 6.05 -20.61
C ASP A 202 -10.92 6.65 -19.24
N ARG A 203 -9.62 6.87 -18.96
CA ARG A 203 -9.12 7.30 -17.64
C ARG A 203 -7.91 8.24 -17.74
N PRO A 204 -7.92 9.29 -18.56
CA PRO A 204 -6.76 10.16 -18.71
C PRO A 204 -6.31 10.81 -17.39
N GLN A 205 -7.24 11.27 -16.52
CA GLN A 205 -6.93 11.93 -15.25
C GLN A 205 -6.29 10.98 -14.21
N ASP A 206 -6.57 9.68 -14.31
CA ASP A 206 -6.00 8.66 -13.43
C ASP A 206 -4.71 8.04 -14.01
N THR A 207 -4.30 8.45 -15.22
CA THR A 207 -3.14 7.91 -15.93
C THR A 207 -1.92 8.78 -15.71
N ILE A 208 -0.82 8.14 -15.33
CA ILE A 208 0.45 8.79 -15.01
C ILE A 208 1.58 8.10 -15.75
N PHE A 209 2.35 8.87 -16.50
CA PHE A 209 3.60 8.40 -17.11
C PHE A 209 4.81 8.91 -16.33
N PHE A 210 5.74 8.01 -16.06
CA PHE A 210 7.08 8.31 -15.55
C PHE A 210 8.08 8.10 -16.67
N VAL A 211 8.78 9.15 -17.03
CA VAL A 211 9.69 9.18 -18.19
C VAL A 211 10.99 9.90 -17.87
N SER A 212 11.95 9.86 -18.80
CA SER A 212 13.18 10.65 -18.66
C SER A 212 12.89 12.16 -18.72
N PRO A 213 13.79 13.02 -18.20
CA PRO A 213 13.64 14.48 -18.25
C PRO A 213 13.38 15.00 -19.66
N ALA A 214 14.11 14.51 -20.65
CA ALA A 214 13.95 14.90 -22.05
C ALA A 214 12.56 14.55 -22.62
N ALA A 215 12.03 13.36 -22.30
CA ALA A 215 10.70 12.95 -22.72
C ALA A 215 9.60 13.74 -21.99
N CYS A 216 9.82 14.10 -20.73
CA CYS A 216 8.89 14.93 -19.94
C CYS A 216 8.76 16.37 -20.53
N ALA A 217 9.84 16.92 -21.03
CA ALA A 217 9.87 18.25 -21.65
C ALA A 217 9.39 18.27 -23.11
N SER A 218 8.92 17.15 -23.66
CA SER A 218 8.52 17.05 -25.06
C SER A 218 7.13 17.64 -25.33
N THR A 219 6.87 18.03 -26.59
CA THR A 219 5.55 18.45 -27.06
C THR A 219 4.49 17.35 -26.90
N VAL A 220 4.88 16.08 -26.97
CA VAL A 220 4.01 14.93 -26.72
C VAL A 220 3.56 14.89 -25.25
N ALA A 221 4.45 15.17 -24.31
CA ALA A 221 4.09 15.23 -22.88
C ALA A 221 3.08 16.38 -22.63
N HIS A 222 3.30 17.55 -23.21
CA HIS A 222 2.38 18.68 -23.12
C HIS A 222 1.00 18.33 -23.67
N ALA A 223 0.93 17.77 -24.88
CA ALA A 223 -0.33 17.39 -25.52
C ALA A 223 -1.08 16.26 -24.77
N LEU A 224 -0.37 15.37 -24.08
CA LEU A 224 -0.96 14.41 -23.15
C LEU A 224 -1.53 15.13 -21.92
N GLY A 225 -0.84 16.14 -21.40
CA GLY A 225 -1.30 16.99 -20.30
C GLY A 225 -2.62 17.71 -20.61
N GLU A 226 -2.78 18.23 -21.81
CA GLU A 226 -4.03 18.86 -22.28
C GLU A 226 -5.23 17.88 -22.25
N LYS A 227 -4.98 16.57 -22.35
CA LYS A 227 -5.98 15.51 -22.21
C LYS A 227 -6.21 15.05 -20.74
N GLY A 228 -5.52 15.67 -19.79
CA GLY A 228 -5.61 15.33 -18.38
C GLY A 228 -4.65 14.22 -17.91
N VAL A 229 -3.77 13.72 -18.78
CA VAL A 229 -2.76 12.72 -18.43
C VAL A 229 -1.59 13.41 -17.72
N ARG A 230 -1.16 12.88 -16.59
CA ARG A 230 -0.02 13.42 -15.86
C ARG A 230 1.29 12.78 -16.34
N VAL A 231 2.31 13.60 -16.55
CA VAL A 231 3.64 13.13 -16.96
C VAL A 231 4.68 13.68 -16.00
N PHE A 232 5.43 12.78 -15.37
CA PHE A 232 6.48 13.13 -14.41
C PHE A 232 7.85 12.69 -14.93
N SER A 233 8.84 13.51 -14.61
CA SER A 233 10.23 13.19 -14.89
C SER A 233 10.81 12.29 -13.80
N VAL A 234 11.44 11.18 -14.21
CA VAL A 234 12.29 10.36 -13.37
C VAL A 234 13.67 10.32 -14.00
N GLY A 235 14.65 10.80 -13.26
CA GLY A 235 16.03 10.85 -13.71
C GLY A 235 16.63 9.47 -13.95
N PRO A 236 17.82 9.42 -14.59
CA PRO A 236 18.58 8.20 -14.67
C PRO A 236 19.16 7.85 -13.29
N GLY A 237 18.89 6.64 -12.84
CA GLY A 237 19.53 6.04 -11.69
C GLY A 237 20.85 5.36 -12.09
N ILE A 238 21.32 4.46 -11.25
CA ILE A 238 22.55 3.70 -11.46
C ILE A 238 22.46 2.88 -12.75
N ASN A 239 23.51 2.91 -13.59
CA ASN A 239 23.63 2.16 -14.84
C ASN A 239 22.55 2.50 -15.91
N GLY A 240 22.06 3.75 -15.96
CA GLY A 240 21.07 4.18 -16.96
C GLY A 240 19.67 3.58 -16.76
N ARG A 241 19.44 2.91 -15.65
CA ARG A 241 18.09 2.46 -15.23
C ARG A 241 17.30 3.64 -14.65
N PRO A 242 15.96 3.60 -14.60
CA PRO A 242 15.18 4.61 -13.89
C PRO A 242 15.60 4.69 -12.41
N ASP A 243 15.61 5.88 -11.86
CA ASP A 243 15.82 6.11 -10.42
C ASP A 243 14.56 5.70 -9.64
N PHE A 244 14.50 4.44 -9.20
CA PHE A 244 13.38 3.92 -8.41
C PHE A 244 13.21 4.61 -7.06
N PRO A 245 14.26 4.94 -6.29
CA PRO A 245 14.13 5.77 -5.10
C PRO A 245 13.42 7.10 -5.36
N ALA A 246 13.80 7.83 -6.40
CA ALA A 246 13.14 9.08 -6.78
C ALA A 246 11.69 8.87 -7.23
N LEU A 247 11.42 7.81 -8.01
CA LEU A 247 10.07 7.42 -8.42
C LEU A 247 9.18 7.14 -7.20
N PHE A 248 9.66 6.35 -6.24
CA PHE A 248 8.89 5.98 -5.06
C PHE A 248 8.67 7.16 -4.13
N LYS A 249 9.66 8.05 -4.00
CA LYS A 249 9.50 9.30 -3.25
C LYS A 249 8.40 10.18 -3.84
N LEU A 250 8.38 10.35 -5.17
CA LEU A 250 7.35 11.10 -5.88
C LEU A 250 5.96 10.46 -5.67
N LEU A 251 5.84 9.14 -5.83
CA LEU A 251 4.59 8.41 -5.58
C LEU A 251 4.10 8.60 -4.15
N ARG A 252 5.01 8.60 -3.16
CA ARG A 252 4.70 8.74 -1.74
C ARG A 252 4.34 10.17 -1.35
N GLN A 253 5.16 11.15 -1.75
CA GLN A 253 5.08 12.53 -1.26
C GLN A 253 4.15 13.40 -2.11
N ASP A 254 4.29 13.34 -3.45
CA ASP A 254 3.55 14.24 -4.34
C ASP A 254 2.19 13.65 -4.75
N LEU A 255 2.09 12.32 -4.83
CA LEU A 255 0.85 11.64 -5.22
C LEU A 255 0.11 11.00 -4.04
N GLY A 256 0.70 10.97 -2.85
CA GLY A 256 0.07 10.44 -1.64
C GLY A 256 -0.25 8.94 -1.69
N CYS A 257 0.44 8.18 -2.56
CA CYS A 257 0.18 6.76 -2.73
C CYS A 257 0.79 5.95 -1.58
N PRO A 258 -0.01 5.29 -0.73
CA PRO A 258 0.52 4.43 0.33
C PRO A 258 0.96 3.06 -0.20
N TYR A 259 0.35 2.57 -1.28
CA TYR A 259 0.59 1.25 -1.86
C TYR A 259 0.83 1.32 -3.35
N ILE A 260 1.73 0.47 -3.84
CA ILE A 260 1.96 0.24 -5.27
C ILE A 260 1.80 -1.24 -5.55
N LEU A 261 0.88 -1.59 -6.42
CA LEU A 261 0.79 -2.93 -7.01
C LEU A 261 1.63 -2.94 -8.29
N CYS A 262 2.79 -3.56 -8.23
CA CYS A 262 3.66 -3.71 -9.40
C CYS A 262 3.24 -4.97 -10.19
N GLU A 263 2.66 -4.76 -11.36
CA GLU A 263 2.28 -5.82 -12.30
C GLU A 263 3.26 -5.80 -13.48
N GLY A 264 4.52 -6.08 -13.20
CA GLY A 264 5.59 -6.01 -14.18
C GLY A 264 5.57 -7.14 -15.20
N GLY A 265 6.10 -6.86 -16.39
CA GLY A 265 6.46 -7.87 -17.38
C GLY A 265 7.93 -8.29 -17.26
N GLY A 266 8.35 -9.28 -18.08
CA GLY A 266 9.67 -9.91 -18.03
C GLY A 266 10.81 -9.14 -18.71
N LYS A 267 10.97 -7.87 -18.44
CA LYS A 267 12.13 -7.11 -18.88
C LYS A 267 12.77 -6.37 -17.73
#